data_09ddfc9ee24c2d4f66f5656194dbcc10
#
_entry.id   09ddfc9ee24c2d4f66f5656194dbcc10
#
_cell.length_a   1.000
_cell.length_b   1.000
_cell.length_c   1.000
_cell.angle_alpha   90.00
_cell.angle_beta   90.00
_cell.angle_gamma   90.00
#
_symmetry.space_group_name_H-M   'P 1'
#
loop_
_entity.id
_entity.type
_entity.pdbx_description
1 polymer ?
#
loop_
_entity_poly.entity_id
_entity_poly.type
_entity_poly.pdbx_seq_one_letter_code
_entity_poly.pdbx_strand_id
1 'polypeptide(L)'
;MIEFFIAKKQMLERKKQSILSILGVFIGITVLIVSLGVSNGLDKNMINSILSLTSHINVYSPENIPNYEELVKNIEEVKGVKGAVPTIETQGIIKYEGHGEPYVAGVKVVGYDLDKAIKVMKLDDYIIAGKIDVEDKKSILIGKELASSMGAMVGDKIKLITSEETDLEMTVGGIFQSGFYEYDLNMVLIPLQTAQYITYSDETVGRLSVRLDNPYDAQELIYDVARKLPTDLYIGTWGEQNKALLSALTL
;
A
#
# COMPACT_ATOMS: atom_id res chain seq x y z
N MET A 1 -18.31 53.87 19.57
CA MET A 1 -18.28 54.66 18.30
C MET A 1 -17.05 55.56 18.20
N ILE A 2 -16.65 56.28 19.27
CA ILE A 2 -15.49 57.18 19.26
C ILE A 2 -14.17 56.43 19.00
N GLU A 3 -13.96 55.29 19.60
CA GLU A 3 -12.74 54.47 19.42
C GLU A 3 -12.52 54.01 17.97
N PHE A 4 -13.62 53.63 17.28
CA PHE A 4 -13.55 53.26 15.87
C PHE A 4 -13.21 54.43 14.96
N PHE A 5 -13.72 55.60 15.29
CA PHE A 5 -13.43 56.85 14.57
C PHE A 5 -11.95 57.23 14.74
N ILE A 6 -11.42 57.15 15.97
CA ILE A 6 -10.02 57.46 16.28
C ILE A 6 -9.10 56.47 15.56
N ALA A 7 -9.40 55.15 15.62
CA ALA A 7 -8.62 54.12 14.94
C ALA A 7 -8.59 54.35 13.42
N LYS A 8 -9.74 54.65 12.80
CA LYS A 8 -9.83 54.94 11.37
C LYS A 8 -9.00 56.18 10.98
N LYS A 9 -9.06 57.24 11.79
CA LYS A 9 -8.28 58.48 11.57
C LYS A 9 -6.78 58.20 11.66
N GLN A 10 -6.30 57.47 12.65
CA GLN A 10 -4.90 57.10 12.81
C GLN A 10 -4.39 56.20 11.66
N MET A 11 -5.19 55.24 11.19
CA MET A 11 -4.85 54.44 10.02
C MET A 11 -4.69 55.29 8.74
N LEU A 12 -5.53 56.30 8.56
CA LEU A 12 -5.47 57.17 7.40
C LEU A 12 -4.33 58.19 7.46
N GLU A 13 -3.90 58.60 8.64
CA GLU A 13 -2.77 59.51 8.84
C GLU A 13 -1.42 58.81 8.65
N ARG A 14 -1.35 57.49 9.02
CA ARG A 14 -0.12 56.68 8.90
C ARG A 14 -0.24 55.57 7.86
N LYS A 15 -0.69 55.90 6.65
CA LYS A 15 -1.00 54.98 5.57
C LYS A 15 0.10 53.92 5.29
N LYS A 16 1.36 54.38 5.22
CA LYS A 16 2.48 53.48 4.96
C LYS A 16 2.66 52.40 6.05
N GLN A 17 2.52 52.81 7.31
CA GLN A 17 2.67 51.89 8.46
C GLN A 17 1.47 50.93 8.54
N SER A 18 0.25 51.41 8.28
CA SER A 18 -0.96 50.59 8.25
C SER A 18 -0.94 49.58 7.11
N ILE A 19 -0.50 49.97 5.91
CA ILE A 19 -0.33 49.03 4.78
C ILE A 19 0.72 47.97 5.09
N LEU A 20 1.86 48.36 5.67
CA LEU A 20 2.91 47.41 6.03
C LEU A 20 2.43 46.36 7.06
N SER A 21 1.65 46.83 8.07
CA SER A 21 1.08 45.90 9.08
C SER A 21 0.04 44.98 8.48
N ILE A 22 -0.85 45.47 7.61
CA ILE A 22 -1.83 44.62 6.90
C ILE A 22 -1.13 43.59 6.02
N LEU A 23 -0.09 44.00 5.27
CA LEU A 23 0.70 43.13 4.43
C LEU A 23 1.40 42.04 5.25
N GLY A 24 1.97 42.40 6.41
CA GLY A 24 2.61 41.43 7.31
C GLY A 24 1.60 40.38 7.81
N VAL A 25 0.43 40.76 8.26
CA VAL A 25 -0.65 39.89 8.70
C VAL A 25 -1.12 39.01 7.52
N PHE A 26 -1.34 39.61 6.36
CA PHE A 26 -1.80 38.91 5.16
C PHE A 26 -0.77 37.79 4.75
N ILE A 27 0.52 38.14 4.69
CA ILE A 27 1.58 37.17 4.36
C ILE A 27 1.61 36.05 5.42
N GLY A 28 1.55 36.41 6.71
CA GLY A 28 1.56 35.40 7.79
C GLY A 28 0.39 34.42 7.69
N ILE A 29 -0.81 34.89 7.47
CA ILE A 29 -2.01 34.05 7.29
C ILE A 29 -1.87 33.20 6.01
N THR A 30 -1.41 33.78 4.91
CA THR A 30 -1.25 33.06 3.65
C THR A 30 -0.24 31.91 3.79
N VAL A 31 0.91 32.17 4.40
CA VAL A 31 1.93 31.13 4.67
C VAL A 31 1.35 30.01 5.54
N LEU A 32 0.60 30.35 6.57
CA LEU A 32 -0.02 29.37 7.47
C LEU A 32 -1.04 28.50 6.73
N ILE A 33 -1.93 29.09 5.92
CA ILE A 33 -2.93 28.35 5.14
C ILE A 33 -2.25 27.43 4.12
N VAL A 34 -1.25 27.94 3.41
CA VAL A 34 -0.50 27.15 2.42
C VAL A 34 0.23 26.01 3.10
N SER A 35 0.90 26.26 4.22
CA SER A 35 1.64 25.23 4.98
C SER A 35 0.70 24.11 5.45
N LEU A 36 -0.44 24.45 6.05
CA LEU A 36 -1.44 23.46 6.47
C LEU A 36 -2.04 22.72 5.28
N GLY A 37 -2.31 23.41 4.19
CA GLY A 37 -2.85 22.78 2.97
C GLY A 37 -1.88 21.76 2.35
N VAL A 38 -0.59 22.08 2.30
CA VAL A 38 0.47 21.18 1.81
C VAL A 38 0.61 20.00 2.75
N SER A 39 0.69 20.23 4.07
CA SER A 39 0.81 19.14 5.06
C SER A 39 -0.34 18.15 4.93
N ASN A 40 -1.59 18.63 5.01
CA ASN A 40 -2.76 17.77 4.89
C ASN A 40 -2.83 17.03 3.54
N GLY A 41 -2.37 17.67 2.46
CA GLY A 41 -2.31 17.05 1.14
C GLY A 41 -1.29 15.91 1.07
N LEU A 42 -0.13 16.08 1.69
CA LEU A 42 0.92 15.04 1.76
C LEU A 42 0.45 13.85 2.61
N ASP A 43 -0.13 14.09 3.77
CA ASP A 43 -0.65 13.04 4.66
C ASP A 43 -1.72 12.20 3.95
N LYS A 44 -2.67 12.85 3.29
CA LYS A 44 -3.71 12.16 2.52
C LYS A 44 -3.14 11.34 1.37
N ASN A 45 -2.18 11.89 0.62
CA ASN A 45 -1.52 11.16 -0.44
C ASN A 45 -0.76 9.94 0.09
N MET A 46 -0.05 10.07 1.19
CA MET A 46 0.69 8.98 1.82
C MET A 46 -0.26 7.86 2.26
N ILE A 47 -1.34 8.19 2.96
CA ILE A 47 -2.36 7.20 3.35
C ILE A 47 -2.95 6.49 2.13
N ASN A 48 -3.32 7.22 1.09
CA ASN A 48 -3.85 6.63 -0.13
C ASN A 48 -2.84 5.70 -0.82
N SER A 49 -1.56 6.08 -0.84
CA SER A 49 -0.50 5.26 -1.42
C SER A 49 -0.27 3.96 -0.64
N ILE A 50 -0.33 4.01 0.70
CA ILE A 50 -0.27 2.80 1.54
C ILE A 50 -1.47 1.90 1.24
N LEU A 51 -2.67 2.48 1.17
CA LEU A 51 -3.90 1.74 0.90
C LEU A 51 -4.00 1.22 -0.54
N SER A 52 -3.14 1.63 -1.45
CA SER A 52 -3.19 1.23 -2.86
C SER A 52 -3.05 -0.28 -3.05
N LEU A 53 -2.03 -0.88 -2.46
CA LEU A 53 -1.69 -2.31 -2.58
C LEU A 53 -1.93 -3.11 -1.29
N THR A 54 -2.42 -2.49 -0.20
CA THR A 54 -2.70 -3.19 1.05
C THR A 54 -4.18 -3.51 1.21
N SER A 55 -4.44 -4.55 1.98
CA SER A 55 -5.80 -4.89 2.43
C SER A 55 -6.29 -3.89 3.48
N HIS A 56 -7.61 -3.69 3.53
CA HIS A 56 -8.24 -2.84 4.53
C HIS A 56 -8.51 -3.60 5.84
N ILE A 57 -8.82 -4.91 5.72
CA ILE A 57 -8.89 -5.86 6.83
C ILE A 57 -8.04 -7.06 6.45
N ASN A 58 -7.27 -7.56 7.41
CA ASN A 58 -6.46 -8.76 7.27
C ASN A 58 -7.00 -9.86 8.16
N VAL A 59 -7.24 -11.03 7.59
CA VAL A 59 -7.53 -12.26 8.33
C VAL A 59 -6.32 -13.17 8.18
N TYR A 60 -5.77 -13.67 9.27
CA TYR A 60 -4.56 -14.49 9.27
C TYR A 60 -4.54 -15.53 10.37
N SER A 61 -3.73 -16.56 10.16
CA SER A 61 -3.45 -17.62 11.14
C SER A 61 -1.96 -17.94 11.16
N PRO A 62 -1.37 -18.27 12.33
CA PRO A 62 0.00 -18.76 12.42
C PRO A 62 0.22 -20.11 11.72
N GLU A 63 -0.84 -20.93 11.62
CA GLU A 63 -0.80 -22.28 11.04
C GLU A 63 -1.27 -22.32 9.58
N ASN A 64 -1.33 -21.18 8.91
CA ASN A 64 -1.99 -21.02 7.62
C ASN A 64 -3.51 -21.30 7.67
N ILE A 65 -4.21 -20.94 6.60
CA ILE A 65 -5.66 -21.03 6.47
C ILE A 65 -6.01 -22.06 5.41
N PRO A 66 -6.52 -23.23 5.80
CA PRO A 66 -7.05 -24.22 4.86
C PRO A 66 -8.43 -23.83 4.38
N ASN A 67 -8.91 -24.44 3.30
CA ASN A 67 -10.26 -24.22 2.75
C ASN A 67 -10.63 -22.73 2.59
N TYR A 68 -9.64 -21.89 2.29
CA TYR A 68 -9.77 -20.45 2.24
C TYR A 68 -10.79 -19.96 1.21
N GLU A 69 -11.11 -20.74 0.18
CA GLU A 69 -12.08 -20.36 -0.84
C GLU A 69 -13.52 -20.23 -0.28
N GLU A 70 -13.89 -21.07 0.67
CA GLU A 70 -15.17 -20.97 1.37
C GLU A 70 -15.21 -19.71 2.26
N LEU A 71 -14.12 -19.45 2.98
CA LEU A 71 -14.00 -18.27 3.82
C LEU A 71 -14.05 -16.98 3.00
N VAL A 72 -13.42 -16.96 1.84
CA VAL A 72 -13.50 -15.83 0.90
C VAL A 72 -14.95 -15.56 0.50
N LYS A 73 -15.72 -16.58 0.12
CA LYS A 73 -17.15 -16.44 -0.21
C LYS A 73 -17.96 -15.87 0.96
N ASN A 74 -17.73 -16.39 2.16
CA ASN A 74 -18.43 -15.92 3.36
C ASN A 74 -18.12 -14.46 3.68
N ILE A 75 -16.86 -14.03 3.50
CA ILE A 75 -16.43 -12.64 3.68
C ILE A 75 -17.08 -11.73 2.64
N GLU A 76 -17.14 -12.16 1.39
CA GLU A 76 -17.71 -11.39 0.27
C GLU A 76 -19.22 -11.16 0.39
N GLU A 77 -19.94 -11.92 1.24
CA GLU A 77 -21.34 -11.66 1.57
C GLU A 77 -21.56 -10.45 2.49
N VAL A 78 -20.51 -9.97 3.15
CA VAL A 78 -20.61 -8.82 4.07
C VAL A 78 -20.80 -7.55 3.27
N LYS A 79 -21.85 -6.80 3.56
CA LYS A 79 -22.14 -5.54 2.88
C LYS A 79 -21.00 -4.52 3.14
N GLY A 80 -20.50 -3.91 2.08
CA GLY A 80 -19.36 -2.98 2.14
C GLY A 80 -18.00 -3.65 1.90
N VAL A 81 -17.97 -4.99 1.80
CA VAL A 81 -16.81 -5.74 1.33
C VAL A 81 -16.83 -5.78 -0.20
N LYS A 82 -15.73 -5.34 -0.81
CA LYS A 82 -15.52 -5.39 -2.25
C LYS A 82 -15.03 -6.76 -2.71
N GLY A 83 -14.28 -7.44 -1.85
CA GLY A 83 -13.78 -8.79 -2.09
C GLY A 83 -12.63 -9.13 -1.15
N ALA A 84 -12.24 -10.41 -1.17
CA ALA A 84 -11.11 -10.93 -0.40
C ALA A 84 -10.15 -11.69 -1.31
N VAL A 85 -8.85 -11.38 -1.18
CA VAL A 85 -7.78 -11.95 -2.00
C VAL A 85 -6.93 -12.88 -1.13
N PRO A 86 -6.86 -14.18 -1.47
CA PRO A 86 -5.94 -15.11 -0.82
C PRO A 86 -4.50 -14.68 -1.02
N THR A 87 -3.71 -14.66 0.06
CA THR A 87 -2.39 -14.06 0.06
C THR A 87 -1.41 -14.90 0.86
N ILE A 88 -0.19 -15.03 0.36
CA ILE A 88 0.97 -15.53 1.09
C ILE A 88 2.00 -14.42 1.14
N GLU A 89 2.53 -14.14 2.32
CA GLU A 89 3.62 -13.20 2.50
C GLU A 89 4.84 -13.93 3.07
N THR A 90 5.98 -13.74 2.44
CA THR A 90 7.27 -14.25 2.92
C THR A 90 8.38 -13.24 2.62
N GLN A 91 9.57 -13.55 3.06
CA GLN A 91 10.78 -12.77 2.74
C GLN A 91 11.65 -13.55 1.78
N GLY A 92 12.39 -12.82 0.95
CA GLY A 92 13.33 -13.42 0.02
C GLY A 92 14.46 -12.46 -0.31
N ILE A 93 15.43 -12.98 -1.04
CA ILE A 93 16.54 -12.23 -1.60
C ILE A 93 16.42 -12.27 -3.11
N ILE A 94 16.44 -11.11 -3.74
CA ILE A 94 16.57 -11.02 -5.19
C ILE A 94 18.04 -10.88 -5.55
N LYS A 95 18.46 -11.64 -6.57
CA LYS A 95 19.74 -11.47 -7.24
C LYS A 95 19.51 -11.20 -8.71
N TYR A 96 20.16 -10.18 -9.23
CA TYR A 96 20.12 -9.80 -10.62
C TYR A 96 21.55 -9.58 -11.16
N GLU A 97 21.87 -10.24 -12.26
CA GLU A 97 23.19 -10.22 -12.93
C GLU A 97 23.04 -9.74 -14.39
N GLY A 98 22.23 -8.68 -14.60
CA GLY A 98 21.90 -8.20 -15.95
C GLY A 98 22.84 -7.10 -16.47
N HIS A 99 22.27 -5.91 -16.75
CA HIS A 99 22.94 -4.84 -17.50
C HIS A 99 23.98 -4.01 -16.75
N GLY A 100 24.43 -4.40 -15.57
CA GLY A 100 25.36 -3.62 -14.73
C GLY A 100 26.12 -4.48 -13.73
N GLU A 101 26.47 -3.88 -12.59
CA GLU A 101 27.04 -4.65 -11.48
C GLU A 101 25.95 -5.58 -10.88
N PRO A 102 26.37 -6.75 -10.36
CA PRO A 102 25.43 -7.66 -9.69
C PRO A 102 24.69 -6.95 -8.56
N TYR A 103 23.38 -7.07 -8.56
CA TYR A 103 22.52 -6.45 -7.53
C TYR A 103 21.90 -7.54 -6.63
N VAL A 104 21.94 -7.28 -5.32
CA VAL A 104 21.35 -8.18 -4.32
C VAL A 104 20.57 -7.35 -3.32
N ALA A 105 19.30 -7.70 -3.11
CA ALA A 105 18.45 -7.03 -2.12
C ALA A 105 17.51 -8.02 -1.42
N GLY A 106 17.25 -7.75 -0.13
CA GLY A 106 16.14 -8.37 0.58
C GLY A 106 14.83 -7.76 0.17
N VAL A 107 13.82 -8.59 -0.08
CA VAL A 107 12.49 -8.15 -0.50
C VAL A 107 11.39 -8.86 0.27
N LYS A 108 10.27 -8.19 0.42
CA LYS A 108 9.00 -8.79 0.81
C LYS A 108 8.38 -9.43 -0.43
N VAL A 109 8.15 -10.72 -0.38
CA VAL A 109 7.50 -11.49 -1.45
C VAL A 109 6.03 -11.65 -1.09
N VAL A 110 5.15 -11.19 -1.97
CA VAL A 110 3.71 -11.31 -1.79
C VAL A 110 3.12 -12.11 -2.94
N GLY A 111 2.57 -13.27 -2.61
CA GLY A 111 1.84 -14.13 -3.53
C GLY A 111 0.35 -13.83 -3.50
N TYR A 112 -0.20 -13.46 -4.65
CA TYR A 112 -1.62 -13.19 -4.83
C TYR A 112 -2.28 -14.16 -5.79
N ASP A 113 -3.54 -14.50 -5.53
CA ASP A 113 -4.45 -14.87 -6.61
C ASP A 113 -4.57 -13.65 -7.54
N LEU A 114 -3.82 -13.64 -8.64
CA LEU A 114 -3.68 -12.50 -9.53
C LEU A 114 -5.01 -12.10 -10.18
N ASP A 115 -5.85 -13.08 -10.54
CA ASP A 115 -7.19 -12.81 -11.10
C ASP A 115 -8.06 -12.04 -10.11
N LYS A 116 -8.06 -12.47 -8.84
CA LYS A 116 -8.77 -11.78 -7.77
C LYS A 116 -8.13 -10.43 -7.45
N ALA A 117 -6.81 -10.35 -7.42
CA ALA A 117 -6.10 -9.09 -7.15
C ALA A 117 -6.42 -8.03 -8.21
N ILE A 118 -6.49 -8.39 -9.50
CA ILE A 118 -6.92 -7.48 -10.56
C ILE A 118 -8.35 -6.98 -10.30
N LYS A 119 -9.29 -7.88 -10.03
CA LYS A 119 -10.72 -7.53 -9.87
C LYS A 119 -10.99 -6.73 -8.60
N VAL A 120 -10.39 -7.14 -7.48
CA VAL A 120 -10.69 -6.61 -6.14
C VAL A 120 -9.82 -5.42 -5.79
N MET A 121 -8.51 -5.52 -6.05
CA MET A 121 -7.52 -4.49 -5.69
C MET A 121 -7.22 -3.54 -6.85
N LYS A 122 -7.67 -3.85 -8.07
CA LYS A 122 -7.32 -3.14 -9.32
C LYS A 122 -5.82 -3.08 -9.52
N LEU A 123 -5.17 -4.24 -9.35
CA LEU A 123 -3.71 -4.34 -9.42
C LEU A 123 -3.16 -3.87 -10.78
N ASP A 124 -3.92 -4.01 -11.84
CA ASP A 124 -3.60 -3.55 -13.19
C ASP A 124 -3.44 -2.04 -13.30
N ASP A 125 -4.18 -1.25 -12.51
CA ASP A 125 -4.07 0.22 -12.49
C ASP A 125 -2.68 0.70 -12.00
N TYR A 126 -1.94 -0.15 -11.30
CA TYR A 126 -0.61 0.16 -10.77
C TYR A 126 0.54 -0.27 -11.68
N ILE A 127 0.27 -1.02 -12.75
CA ILE A 127 1.31 -1.47 -13.69
C ILE A 127 1.71 -0.33 -14.62
N ILE A 128 2.99 0.05 -14.56
CA ILE A 128 3.54 1.14 -15.38
C ILE A 128 4.34 0.63 -16.58
N ALA A 129 4.76 -0.63 -16.56
CA ALA A 129 5.43 -1.29 -17.70
C ALA A 129 5.15 -2.80 -17.66
N GLY A 130 5.10 -3.44 -18.83
CA GLY A 130 4.76 -4.86 -18.95
C GLY A 130 3.27 -5.14 -18.73
N LYS A 131 2.96 -6.32 -18.22
CA LYS A 131 1.59 -6.77 -17.94
C LYS A 131 1.57 -7.82 -16.82
N ILE A 132 0.40 -8.03 -16.23
CA ILE A 132 0.16 -9.16 -15.33
C ILE A 132 -0.18 -10.37 -16.20
N ASP A 133 0.64 -11.42 -16.11
CA ASP A 133 0.35 -12.70 -16.74
C ASP A 133 -0.09 -13.68 -15.64
N VAL A 134 -1.39 -13.96 -15.60
CA VAL A 134 -1.99 -14.80 -14.54
C VAL A 134 -1.68 -16.29 -14.72
N GLU A 135 -1.30 -16.70 -15.93
CA GLU A 135 -1.00 -18.09 -16.24
C GLU A 135 0.49 -18.43 -16.08
N ASP A 136 1.37 -17.44 -16.20
CA ASP A 136 2.81 -17.64 -16.06
C ASP A 136 3.25 -17.69 -14.59
N LYS A 137 3.43 -18.92 -14.08
CA LYS A 137 3.90 -19.16 -12.70
C LYS A 137 5.32 -18.66 -12.43
N LYS A 138 6.09 -18.34 -13.45
CA LYS A 138 7.44 -17.77 -13.33
C LYS A 138 7.48 -16.27 -13.52
N SER A 139 6.33 -15.62 -13.72
CA SER A 139 6.24 -14.19 -13.81
C SER A 139 6.37 -13.54 -12.43
N ILE A 140 7.17 -12.47 -12.34
CA ILE A 140 7.30 -11.65 -11.14
C ILE A 140 7.03 -10.20 -11.50
N LEU A 141 6.27 -9.52 -10.66
CA LEU A 141 6.10 -8.07 -10.75
C LEU A 141 7.00 -7.42 -9.71
N ILE A 142 7.78 -6.44 -10.13
CA ILE A 142 8.71 -5.73 -9.26
C ILE A 142 8.33 -4.26 -9.15
N GLY A 143 8.60 -3.64 -8.00
CA GLY A 143 8.31 -2.23 -7.81
C GLY A 143 9.25 -1.35 -8.64
N LYS A 144 8.80 -0.16 -8.99
CA LYS A 144 9.51 0.80 -9.85
C LYS A 144 10.89 1.18 -9.29
N GLU A 145 10.97 1.45 -7.99
CA GLU A 145 12.22 1.85 -7.36
C GLU A 145 13.22 0.68 -7.30
N LEU A 146 12.73 -0.54 -7.09
CA LEU A 146 13.54 -1.75 -7.15
C LEU A 146 14.07 -1.98 -8.57
N ALA A 147 13.20 -1.92 -9.58
CA ALA A 147 13.58 -2.03 -10.99
C ALA A 147 14.65 -1.00 -11.38
N SER A 148 14.47 0.26 -10.96
CA SER A 148 15.43 1.35 -11.20
C SER A 148 16.77 1.09 -10.51
N SER A 149 16.76 0.62 -9.27
CA SER A 149 17.97 0.35 -8.49
C SER A 149 18.80 -0.81 -9.05
N MET A 150 18.14 -1.81 -9.63
CA MET A 150 18.80 -2.97 -10.26
C MET A 150 19.17 -2.71 -11.73
N GLY A 151 18.56 -1.71 -12.37
CA GLY A 151 18.61 -1.54 -13.82
C GLY A 151 17.86 -2.63 -14.59
N ALA A 152 16.86 -3.27 -13.95
CA ALA A 152 16.10 -4.36 -14.55
C ALA A 152 14.93 -3.85 -15.38
N MET A 153 14.63 -4.56 -16.47
CA MET A 153 13.55 -4.27 -17.41
C MET A 153 12.58 -5.44 -17.52
N VAL A 154 11.40 -5.17 -18.09
CA VAL A 154 10.43 -6.23 -18.40
C VAL A 154 11.07 -7.23 -19.38
N GLY A 155 10.93 -8.52 -19.04
CA GLY A 155 11.52 -9.64 -19.78
C GLY A 155 12.86 -10.12 -19.22
N ASP A 156 13.48 -9.39 -18.31
CA ASP A 156 14.72 -9.80 -17.67
C ASP A 156 14.49 -10.97 -16.70
N LYS A 157 15.53 -11.77 -16.53
CA LYS A 157 15.54 -12.87 -15.57
C LYS A 157 16.19 -12.45 -14.27
N ILE A 158 15.51 -12.74 -13.17
CA ILE A 158 16.01 -12.52 -11.82
C ILE A 158 15.93 -13.82 -11.02
N LYS A 159 16.82 -13.97 -10.07
CA LYS A 159 16.77 -15.07 -9.12
C LYS A 159 16.10 -14.61 -7.83
N LEU A 160 15.09 -15.35 -7.40
CA LEU A 160 14.43 -15.20 -6.12
C LEU A 160 14.86 -16.36 -5.22
N ILE A 161 15.52 -16.04 -4.12
CA ILE A 161 15.94 -16.99 -3.09
C ILE A 161 15.08 -16.72 -1.85
N THR A 162 14.40 -17.74 -1.36
CA THR A 162 13.52 -17.63 -0.20
C THR A 162 14.21 -18.08 1.07
N SER A 163 13.58 -17.85 2.23
CA SER A 163 14.04 -18.36 3.54
C SER A 163 14.15 -19.87 3.59
N GLU A 164 13.38 -20.58 2.76
CA GLU A 164 13.38 -22.04 2.64
C GLU A 164 14.46 -22.55 1.66
N GLU A 165 15.45 -21.70 1.35
CA GLU A 165 16.56 -22.04 0.42
C GLU A 165 16.11 -22.44 -0.99
N THR A 166 14.88 -22.08 -1.39
CA THR A 166 14.39 -22.31 -2.74
C THR A 166 14.94 -21.24 -3.69
N ASP A 167 15.68 -21.64 -4.70
CA ASP A 167 16.26 -20.77 -5.75
C ASP A 167 15.39 -20.88 -7.02
N LEU A 168 14.68 -19.80 -7.34
CA LEU A 168 13.80 -19.73 -8.50
C LEU A 168 14.28 -18.64 -9.48
N GLU A 169 14.44 -19.04 -10.74
CA GLU A 169 14.58 -18.09 -11.83
C GLU A 169 13.20 -17.62 -12.26
N MET A 170 12.96 -16.31 -12.10
CA MET A 170 11.71 -15.64 -12.43
C MET A 170 11.93 -14.64 -13.58
N THR A 171 10.91 -14.42 -14.39
CA THR A 171 10.93 -13.42 -15.46
C THR A 171 10.16 -12.18 -15.01
N VAL A 172 10.73 -10.99 -15.17
CA VAL A 172 10.05 -9.73 -14.90
C VAL A 172 8.90 -9.54 -15.90
N GLY A 173 7.69 -9.86 -15.48
CA GLY A 173 6.48 -9.72 -16.29
C GLY A 173 5.96 -8.28 -16.35
N GLY A 174 6.18 -7.52 -15.27
CA GLY A 174 5.77 -6.14 -15.19
C GLY A 174 6.43 -5.38 -14.06
N ILE A 175 6.34 -4.06 -14.14
CA ILE A 175 6.82 -3.11 -13.14
C ILE A 175 5.60 -2.34 -12.62
N PHE A 176 5.43 -2.32 -11.30
CA PHE A 176 4.35 -1.58 -10.65
C PHE A 176 4.85 -0.33 -9.94
N GLN A 177 3.96 0.63 -9.74
CA GLN A 177 4.17 1.82 -8.93
C GLN A 177 2.98 2.02 -8.00
N SER A 178 3.18 1.78 -6.71
CA SER A 178 2.15 1.97 -5.68
C SER A 178 1.99 3.43 -5.25
N GLY A 179 3.04 4.23 -5.45
CA GLY A 179 3.17 5.58 -4.93
C GLY A 179 3.69 5.64 -3.48
N PHE A 180 3.95 4.49 -2.85
CA PHE A 180 4.65 4.39 -1.57
C PHE A 180 6.05 3.83 -1.79
N TYR A 181 7.06 4.66 -1.58
CA TYR A 181 8.47 4.35 -1.89
C TYR A 181 8.94 3.01 -1.32
N GLU A 182 8.60 2.71 -0.07
CA GLU A 182 8.99 1.46 0.60
C GLU A 182 8.42 0.21 -0.09
N TYR A 183 7.20 0.28 -0.61
CA TYR A 183 6.63 -0.83 -1.37
C TYR A 183 7.26 -0.94 -2.75
N ASP A 184 7.47 0.19 -3.40
CA ASP A 184 8.07 0.25 -4.74
C ASP A 184 9.55 -0.18 -4.73
N LEU A 185 10.24 -0.09 -3.57
CA LEU A 185 11.63 -0.52 -3.41
C LEU A 185 11.79 -1.95 -2.89
N ASN A 186 10.93 -2.39 -1.96
CA ASN A 186 11.17 -3.60 -1.17
C ASN A 186 10.14 -4.70 -1.37
N MET A 187 9.17 -4.54 -2.29
CA MET A 187 8.12 -5.52 -2.50
C MET A 187 8.15 -6.09 -3.91
N VAL A 188 7.91 -7.40 -4.00
CA VAL A 188 7.67 -8.10 -5.25
C VAL A 188 6.40 -8.91 -5.16
N LEU A 189 5.69 -9.02 -6.29
CA LEU A 189 4.43 -9.76 -6.37
C LEU A 189 4.63 -10.97 -7.30
N ILE A 190 4.13 -12.12 -6.86
CA ILE A 190 4.21 -13.38 -7.60
C ILE A 190 2.83 -14.07 -7.60
N PRO A 191 2.57 -15.00 -8.50
CA PRO A 191 1.36 -15.83 -8.45
C PRO A 191 1.24 -16.60 -7.14
N LEU A 192 0.03 -16.74 -6.60
CA LEU A 192 -0.24 -17.47 -5.37
C LEU A 192 0.33 -18.90 -5.39
N GLN A 193 0.15 -19.60 -6.49
CA GLN A 193 0.65 -20.96 -6.65
C GLN A 193 2.17 -21.05 -6.53
N THR A 194 2.89 -20.05 -7.02
CA THR A 194 4.35 -19.97 -6.88
C THR A 194 4.71 -19.68 -5.42
N ALA A 195 3.97 -18.79 -4.74
CA ALA A 195 4.16 -18.53 -3.33
C ALA A 195 3.90 -19.78 -2.47
N GLN A 196 2.83 -20.52 -2.75
CA GLN A 196 2.52 -21.79 -2.10
C GLN A 196 3.68 -22.81 -2.27
N TYR A 197 4.22 -22.91 -3.47
CA TYR A 197 5.35 -23.79 -3.77
C TYR A 197 6.60 -23.43 -2.94
N ILE A 198 6.99 -22.14 -2.90
CA ILE A 198 8.22 -21.72 -2.21
C ILE A 198 8.10 -21.68 -0.69
N THR A 199 6.88 -21.71 -0.14
CA THR A 199 6.63 -21.73 1.32
C THR A 199 6.16 -23.10 1.81
N TYR A 200 6.13 -24.09 0.94
CA TYR A 200 5.60 -25.45 1.24
C TYR A 200 4.20 -25.41 1.89
N SER A 201 3.38 -24.44 1.46
CA SER A 201 2.06 -24.19 2.05
C SER A 201 0.93 -24.99 1.38
N ASP A 202 1.25 -25.78 0.35
CA ASP A 202 0.31 -26.57 -0.45
C ASP A 202 -0.99 -25.80 -0.77
N GLU A 203 -2.16 -26.32 -0.44
CA GLU A 203 -3.47 -25.71 -0.70
C GLU A 203 -3.92 -24.73 0.40
N THR A 204 -2.99 -24.14 1.14
CA THR A 204 -3.29 -23.18 2.21
C THR A 204 -2.78 -21.79 1.89
N VAL A 205 -3.24 -20.79 2.65
CA VAL A 205 -2.76 -19.40 2.55
C VAL A 205 -2.45 -18.83 3.93
N GLY A 206 -1.50 -17.94 4.02
CA GLY A 206 -1.14 -17.28 5.28
C GLY A 206 -2.14 -16.19 5.68
N ARG A 207 -2.88 -15.63 4.70
CA ARG A 207 -3.73 -14.48 4.92
C ARG A 207 -4.87 -14.40 3.91
N LEU A 208 -6.00 -13.78 4.33
CA LEU A 208 -7.02 -13.27 3.43
C LEU A 208 -6.99 -11.73 3.49
N SER A 209 -6.66 -11.12 2.38
CA SER A 209 -6.56 -9.66 2.21
C SER A 209 -7.91 -9.10 1.78
N VAL A 210 -8.67 -8.53 2.72
CA VAL A 210 -10.03 -8.03 2.47
C VAL A 210 -9.99 -6.56 2.05
N ARG A 211 -10.66 -6.25 0.94
CA ARG A 211 -10.86 -4.89 0.45
C ARG A 211 -12.29 -4.47 0.71
N LEU A 212 -12.46 -3.25 1.16
CA LEU A 212 -13.75 -2.60 1.40
C LEU A 212 -14.01 -1.56 0.32
N ASP A 213 -15.26 -1.20 0.14
CA ASP A 213 -15.64 -0.07 -0.71
C ASP A 213 -15.01 1.24 -0.21
N ASN A 214 -15.01 1.45 1.11
CA ASN A 214 -14.34 2.56 1.78
C ASN A 214 -13.39 2.03 2.86
N PRO A 215 -12.05 2.29 2.76
CA PRO A 215 -11.07 1.78 3.71
C PRO A 215 -11.25 2.29 5.15
N TYR A 216 -11.90 3.42 5.32
CA TYR A 216 -12.13 4.02 6.64
C TYR A 216 -13.22 3.31 7.44
N ASP A 217 -14.06 2.49 6.79
CA ASP A 217 -15.08 1.68 7.45
C ASP A 217 -14.52 0.38 8.06
N ALA A 218 -13.22 0.15 7.93
CA ALA A 218 -12.57 -1.08 8.40
C ALA A 218 -12.79 -1.35 9.89
N GLN A 219 -12.77 -0.31 10.73
CA GLN A 219 -12.97 -0.43 12.17
C GLN A 219 -14.40 -0.81 12.56
N GLU A 220 -15.37 -0.48 11.72
CA GLU A 220 -16.78 -0.83 11.92
C GLU A 220 -17.07 -2.22 11.35
N LEU A 221 -16.62 -2.48 10.13
CA LEU A 221 -16.91 -3.72 9.41
C LEU A 221 -16.09 -4.93 9.89
N ILE A 222 -15.02 -4.73 10.68
CA ILE A 222 -14.20 -5.82 11.19
C ILE A 222 -15.02 -6.84 11.99
N TYR A 223 -16.03 -6.40 12.76
CA TYR A 223 -16.88 -7.28 13.55
C TYR A 223 -17.85 -8.10 12.68
N ASP A 224 -18.32 -7.53 11.57
CA ASP A 224 -19.21 -8.24 10.65
C ASP A 224 -18.43 -9.29 9.85
N VAL A 225 -17.20 -8.98 9.46
CA VAL A 225 -16.28 -9.95 8.85
C VAL A 225 -15.93 -11.06 9.85
N ALA A 226 -15.60 -10.71 11.11
CA ALA A 226 -15.25 -11.69 12.14
C ALA A 226 -16.35 -12.70 12.40
N ARG A 227 -17.63 -12.29 12.34
CA ARG A 227 -18.78 -13.21 12.52
C ARG A 227 -18.93 -14.27 11.42
N LYS A 228 -18.29 -14.04 10.27
CA LYS A 228 -18.30 -14.97 9.13
C LYS A 228 -17.14 -15.96 9.15
N LEU A 229 -16.26 -15.85 10.14
CA LEU A 229 -15.00 -16.59 10.24
C LEU A 229 -15.00 -17.54 11.44
N PRO A 230 -14.23 -18.62 11.39
CA PRO A 230 -13.88 -19.42 12.55
C PRO A 230 -13.18 -18.58 13.63
N THR A 231 -13.34 -18.98 14.90
CA THR A 231 -12.85 -18.22 16.07
C THR A 231 -11.35 -18.33 16.32
N ASP A 232 -10.68 -19.22 15.62
CA ASP A 232 -9.23 -19.48 15.69
C ASP A 232 -8.42 -18.57 14.75
N LEU A 233 -9.09 -17.77 13.92
CA LEU A 233 -8.46 -16.79 13.04
C LEU A 233 -8.30 -15.43 13.71
N TYR A 234 -7.16 -14.83 13.47
CA TYR A 234 -6.89 -13.44 13.88
C TYR A 234 -7.37 -12.49 12.80
N ILE A 235 -7.87 -11.34 13.23
CA ILE A 235 -8.34 -10.31 12.34
C ILE A 235 -7.82 -8.94 12.79
N GLY A 236 -7.41 -8.10 11.87
CA GLY A 236 -6.91 -6.76 12.16
C GLY A 236 -7.14 -5.80 11.01
N THR A 237 -7.21 -4.51 11.33
CA THR A 237 -7.40 -3.45 10.33
C THR A 237 -6.07 -2.89 9.84
N TRP A 238 -6.10 -2.23 8.67
CA TRP A 238 -4.95 -1.50 8.15
C TRP A 238 -4.47 -0.41 9.11
N GLY A 239 -5.39 0.25 9.82
CA GLY A 239 -5.09 1.28 10.80
C GLY A 239 -4.30 0.76 11.99
N GLU A 240 -4.62 -0.44 12.48
CA GLU A 240 -3.87 -1.09 13.56
C GLU A 240 -2.46 -1.50 13.12
N GLN A 241 -2.33 -2.02 11.90
CA GLN A 241 -1.03 -2.44 11.34
C GLN A 241 -0.10 -1.26 11.08
N ASN A 242 -0.66 -0.10 10.74
CA ASN A 242 0.09 1.13 10.45
C ASN A 242 0.02 2.16 11.59
N LYS A 243 -0.31 1.73 12.82
CA LYS A 243 -0.54 2.63 13.97
C LYS A 243 0.65 3.56 14.24
N ALA A 244 1.87 3.05 14.16
CA ALA A 244 3.08 3.87 14.38
C ALA A 244 3.20 5.00 13.36
N LEU A 245 2.96 4.68 12.08
CA LEU A 245 3.00 5.65 10.98
C LEU A 245 1.87 6.67 11.12
N LEU A 246 0.64 6.21 11.35
CA LEU A 246 -0.52 7.10 11.53
C LEU A 246 -0.35 8.02 12.73
N SER A 247 0.26 7.53 13.81
CA SER A 247 0.57 8.37 14.98
C SER A 247 1.61 9.45 14.68
N ALA A 248 2.53 9.21 13.76
CA ALA A 248 3.50 10.21 13.32
C ALA A 248 2.90 11.29 12.40
N LEU A 249 1.83 10.96 11.66
CA LEU A 249 1.13 11.90 10.77
C LEU A 249 0.12 12.78 11.51
N THR A 250 -0.35 12.37 12.69
CA THR A 250 -1.34 13.11 13.50
C THR A 250 -0.73 14.07 14.52
N LEU A 251 0.59 14.22 14.53
CA LEU A 251 1.33 15.21 15.30
C LEU A 251 1.54 16.49 14.50
#